data_c8ecf7f0256a7f5bb8adea51a3c77b32
#
_entry.id   c8ecf7f0256a7f5bb8adea51a3c77b32
#
_cell.length_a   1.000
_cell.length_b   1.000
_cell.length_c   1.000
_cell.angle_alpha   90.00
_cell.angle_beta   90.00
_cell.angle_gamma   90.00
#
_symmetry.space_group_name_H-M   'P 1'
#
loop_
_entity.id
_entity.type
_entity.pdbx_description
1 polymer ?
#
loop_
_entity_poly.entity_id
_entity_poly.type
_entity_poly.pdbx_seq_one_letter_code
_entity_poly.pdbx_strand_id
1 'polypeptide(L)'
;MGPGAGETGGELLAAGRPEDVARNERSLTGRFLSGLADFGEKRPRRKSGRSLRLVGAKGHNLQNVSLSIPEGLFVAVTGVSGAGKSSLVNDTLCRALRNRYMGAREEVLPFERIENADLFDKILTVDASPVGRTPRSNVATFAGLYGPIREVFASTLTAKERGYDANRFSFNVKGGRCEACGGDGVVRVAMQFLPDVYVPCDVCHGERFNRETLEVRYKGLNISEVLSLTVAEASEVFANHPALKRRLALLDEVGLGYIRLGQSAPSLSGGESQRLKLATELARPSTGRTLFVLDEPTVGLHPADVAKLLKTLDRLVEAGNTVLVVEHDPRVIAFADRVVELGPEGGAAGGRIVAEGTPEEVAAGDTPSAPYLREILKEE
;
A
#
# COMPACT_ATOMS: atom_id res chain seq x y z
N MET A 1 19.95 6.75 10.13
CA MET A 1 19.68 7.83 9.15
C MET A 1 18.33 8.45 9.48
N GLY A 2 18.13 9.75 9.26
CA GLY A 2 16.87 10.45 9.57
C GLY A 2 17.03 11.96 9.41
N PRO A 3 16.22 12.81 10.12
CA PRO A 3 15.10 12.44 11.00
C PRO A 3 13.85 11.98 10.24
N GLY A 4 13.65 12.42 8.99
CA GLY A 4 12.52 12.05 8.13
C GLY A 4 12.93 11.18 6.95
N ALA A 5 12.04 11.11 5.95
CA ALA A 5 12.27 10.47 4.67
C ALA A 5 12.42 11.52 3.54
N GLY A 6 12.99 11.13 2.40
CA GLY A 6 13.20 12.03 1.26
C GLY A 6 14.15 13.18 1.60
N GLU A 7 13.75 14.41 1.27
CA GLU A 7 14.59 15.63 1.46
C GLU A 7 14.82 15.99 2.93
N THR A 8 13.94 15.56 3.84
CA THR A 8 14.10 15.74 5.29
C THR A 8 14.91 14.63 5.94
N GLY A 9 15.39 13.67 5.15
CA GLY A 9 16.21 12.56 5.58
C GLY A 9 17.70 12.78 5.29
N GLY A 10 18.47 11.68 5.33
CA GLY A 10 19.88 11.66 4.92
C GLY A 10 20.88 12.06 6.00
N GLU A 11 20.45 12.62 7.14
CA GLU A 11 21.33 12.94 8.27
C GLU A 11 21.71 11.66 9.04
N LEU A 12 22.98 11.50 9.43
CA LEU A 12 23.41 10.45 10.33
C LEU A 12 23.08 10.85 11.78
N LEU A 13 21.96 10.35 12.32
CA LEU A 13 21.52 10.70 13.67
C LEU A 13 22.20 9.90 14.77
N ALA A 14 22.48 8.62 14.52
CA ALA A 14 23.13 7.72 15.45
C ALA A 14 23.92 6.64 14.70
N ALA A 15 25.03 6.22 15.29
CA ALA A 15 25.83 5.09 14.86
C ALA A 15 26.42 4.42 16.09
N GLY A 16 26.49 3.09 16.12
CA GLY A 16 27.00 2.33 17.24
C GLY A 16 26.25 1.02 17.46
N ARG A 17 26.30 0.48 18.66
CA ARG A 17 25.56 -0.71 19.07
C ARG A 17 24.06 -0.38 19.19
N PRO A 18 23.17 -1.38 19.16
CA PRO A 18 21.71 -1.14 19.33
C PRO A 18 21.38 -0.30 20.57
N GLU A 19 22.07 -0.52 21.68
CA GLU A 19 21.88 0.23 22.92
C GLU A 19 22.28 1.71 22.79
N ASP A 20 23.29 2.02 21.98
CA ASP A 20 23.71 3.40 21.72
C ASP A 20 22.69 4.14 20.85
N VAL A 21 22.12 3.43 19.87
CA VAL A 21 21.03 3.97 19.04
C VAL A 21 19.76 4.18 19.88
N ALA A 22 19.42 3.23 20.78
CA ALA A 22 18.28 3.31 21.67
C ALA A 22 18.31 4.52 22.62
N ARG A 23 19.50 4.97 23.03
CA ARG A 23 19.68 6.17 23.89
C ARG A 23 19.48 7.50 23.17
N ASN A 24 19.44 7.48 21.84
CA ASN A 24 19.28 8.71 21.05
C ASN A 24 17.81 9.01 20.79
N GLU A 25 17.21 9.92 21.56
CA GLU A 25 15.81 10.33 21.44
C GLU A 25 15.46 10.98 20.09
N ARG A 26 16.43 11.57 19.38
CA ARG A 26 16.23 12.08 18.01
C ARG A 26 16.11 10.95 16.99
N SER A 27 16.57 9.76 17.31
CA SER A 27 16.46 8.58 16.45
C SER A 27 15.09 7.94 16.58
N LEU A 28 14.30 7.98 15.50
CA LEU A 28 13.01 7.30 15.48
C LEU A 28 13.17 5.78 15.72
N THR A 29 14.20 5.16 15.13
CA THR A 29 14.59 3.78 15.40
C THR A 29 14.97 3.58 16.88
N GLY A 30 15.71 4.53 17.47
CA GLY A 30 16.08 4.48 18.87
C GLY A 30 14.89 4.47 19.80
N ARG A 31 13.87 5.28 19.52
CA ARG A 31 12.63 5.33 20.29
C ARG A 31 11.86 4.00 20.28
N PHE A 32 11.85 3.28 19.14
CA PHE A 32 11.26 1.93 19.07
C PHE A 32 12.11 0.89 19.80
N LEU A 33 13.44 0.97 19.70
CA LEU A 33 14.34 0.05 20.42
C LEU A 33 14.30 0.22 21.93
N SER A 34 14.01 1.43 22.42
CA SER A 34 13.92 1.74 23.86
C SER A 34 12.49 1.55 24.44
N GLY A 35 11.51 1.17 23.62
CA GLY A 35 10.11 1.07 24.04
C GLY A 35 9.41 2.42 24.27
N LEU A 36 10.04 3.55 23.90
CA LEU A 36 9.42 4.89 23.98
C LEU A 36 8.41 5.16 22.84
N ALA A 37 8.36 4.30 21.84
CA ALA A 37 7.37 4.32 20.78
C ALA A 37 6.88 2.89 20.52
N ASP A 38 5.58 2.73 20.36
CA ASP A 38 4.91 1.47 20.13
C ASP A 38 4.14 1.44 18.80
N PHE A 39 3.46 0.34 18.54
CA PHE A 39 2.66 0.11 17.32
C PHE A 39 1.19 0.55 17.46
N GLY A 40 0.81 1.20 18.55
CA GLY A 40 -0.52 1.71 18.82
C GLY A 40 -1.15 1.14 20.09
N GLU A 41 -2.25 1.74 20.52
CA GLU A 41 -2.94 1.34 21.74
C GLU A 41 -3.55 -0.06 21.61
N LYS A 42 -3.48 -0.84 22.70
CA LYS A 42 -4.22 -2.10 22.83
C LYS A 42 -5.71 -1.83 22.71
N ARG A 43 -6.34 -2.55 21.81
CA ARG A 43 -7.79 -2.54 21.64
C ARG A 43 -8.41 -3.89 22.00
N PRO A 44 -9.65 -3.92 22.50
CA PRO A 44 -10.36 -5.18 22.68
C PRO A 44 -10.47 -5.94 21.35
N ARG A 45 -10.26 -7.25 21.38
CA ARG A 45 -10.44 -8.11 20.20
C ARG A 45 -11.90 -8.07 19.76
N ARG A 46 -12.13 -7.75 18.51
CA ARG A 46 -13.46 -7.79 17.93
C ARG A 46 -13.92 -9.24 17.79
N LYS A 47 -15.23 -9.44 17.80
CA LYS A 47 -15.87 -10.76 17.63
C LYS A 47 -16.84 -10.69 16.47
N SER A 48 -16.97 -11.79 15.72
CA SER A 48 -17.95 -11.94 14.63
C SER A 48 -18.66 -13.28 14.78
N GLY A 49 -19.96 -13.30 14.50
CA GLY A 49 -20.77 -14.52 14.47
C GLY A 49 -20.86 -15.17 13.10
N ARG A 50 -20.38 -14.51 12.03
CA ARG A 50 -20.45 -14.99 10.63
C ARG A 50 -19.07 -15.05 10.01
N SER A 51 -18.84 -16.07 9.19
CA SER A 51 -17.56 -16.26 8.51
C SER A 51 -17.78 -16.77 7.09
N LEU A 52 -17.01 -16.25 6.15
CA LEU A 52 -16.75 -16.93 4.88
C LEU A 52 -15.87 -18.14 5.16
N ARG A 53 -16.21 -19.30 4.58
CA ARG A 53 -15.40 -20.50 4.72
C ARG A 53 -15.00 -21.05 3.35
N LEU A 54 -13.69 -21.13 3.12
CA LEU A 54 -13.10 -21.92 2.04
C LEU A 54 -12.91 -23.35 2.57
N VAL A 55 -13.52 -24.34 1.94
CA VAL A 55 -13.51 -25.73 2.41
C VAL A 55 -12.70 -26.59 1.46
N GLY A 56 -11.81 -27.39 2.01
CA GLY A 56 -11.15 -28.46 1.30
C GLY A 56 -10.14 -28.01 0.25
N ALA A 57 -9.38 -26.94 0.51
CA ALA A 57 -8.35 -26.45 -0.40
C ALA A 57 -7.21 -27.47 -0.55
N LYS A 58 -6.86 -27.75 -1.80
CA LYS A 58 -5.82 -28.71 -2.22
C LYS A 58 -4.98 -28.07 -3.32
N GLY A 59 -3.80 -28.56 -3.50
CA GLY A 59 -2.88 -28.07 -4.53
C GLY A 59 -1.56 -27.64 -3.92
N HIS A 60 -0.49 -27.74 -4.68
CA HIS A 60 0.86 -27.64 -4.19
C HIS A 60 1.04 -28.53 -2.94
N ASN A 61 1.35 -27.92 -1.78
CA ASN A 61 1.51 -28.64 -0.53
C ASN A 61 0.25 -28.64 0.37
N LEU A 62 -0.87 -28.01 -0.03
CA LEU A 62 -2.08 -27.94 0.80
C LEU A 62 -2.73 -29.30 1.01
N GLN A 63 -2.97 -29.65 2.27
CA GLN A 63 -3.48 -30.94 2.70
C GLN A 63 -4.96 -30.87 3.11
N ASN A 64 -5.84 -30.61 2.14
CA ASN A 64 -7.30 -30.52 2.37
C ASN A 64 -7.67 -29.48 3.44
N VAL A 65 -7.14 -28.27 3.29
CA VAL A 65 -7.23 -27.19 4.29
C VAL A 65 -8.56 -26.45 4.16
N SER A 66 -9.18 -26.15 5.28
CA SER A 66 -10.34 -25.25 5.35
C SER A 66 -9.98 -23.97 6.10
N LEU A 67 -10.24 -22.81 5.49
CA LEU A 67 -9.95 -21.48 6.05
C LEU A 67 -11.25 -20.76 6.38
N SER A 68 -11.36 -20.24 7.59
CA SER A 68 -12.49 -19.41 8.05
C SER A 68 -12.06 -17.94 8.17
N ILE A 69 -12.81 -17.04 7.54
CA ILE A 69 -12.58 -15.60 7.58
C ILE A 69 -13.81 -14.92 8.18
N PRO A 70 -13.74 -14.53 9.46
CA PRO A 70 -14.83 -13.81 10.11
C PRO A 70 -15.05 -12.43 9.50
N GLU A 71 -16.31 -12.07 9.28
CA GLU A 71 -16.73 -10.76 8.76
C GLU A 71 -16.39 -9.64 9.75
N GLY A 72 -15.91 -8.50 9.26
CA GLY A 72 -15.67 -7.31 10.06
C GLY A 72 -14.48 -7.42 11.03
N LEU A 73 -13.53 -8.30 10.75
CA LEU A 73 -12.34 -8.48 11.57
C LEU A 73 -11.04 -8.20 10.81
N PHE A 74 -9.99 -7.94 11.56
CA PHE A 74 -8.60 -7.98 11.10
C PHE A 74 -8.06 -9.40 11.31
N VAL A 75 -7.82 -10.13 10.23
CA VAL A 75 -7.37 -11.52 10.24
C VAL A 75 -5.92 -11.59 9.73
N ALA A 76 -5.03 -12.23 10.48
CA ALA A 76 -3.67 -12.52 10.07
C ALA A 76 -3.51 -14.00 9.71
N VAL A 77 -3.00 -14.27 8.51
CA VAL A 77 -2.54 -15.60 8.08
C VAL A 77 -1.03 -15.62 8.17
N THR A 78 -0.50 -16.49 9.00
CA THR A 78 0.93 -16.61 9.26
C THR A 78 1.44 -18.04 9.11
N GLY A 79 2.68 -18.27 9.42
CA GLY A 79 3.37 -19.56 9.36
C GLY A 79 4.72 -19.46 8.66
N VAL A 80 5.53 -20.49 8.77
CA VAL A 80 6.88 -20.54 8.19
C VAL A 80 6.86 -20.36 6.67
N SER A 81 8.01 -19.98 6.09
CA SER A 81 8.13 -19.88 4.64
C SER A 81 7.88 -21.25 3.97
N GLY A 82 7.13 -21.24 2.86
CA GLY A 82 6.76 -22.49 2.18
C GLY A 82 5.65 -23.30 2.86
N ALA A 83 5.01 -22.83 3.94
CA ALA A 83 3.89 -23.53 4.61
C ALA A 83 2.59 -23.60 3.78
N GLY A 84 2.50 -22.88 2.64
CA GLY A 84 1.33 -22.92 1.76
C GLY A 84 0.42 -21.70 1.86
N LYS A 85 0.83 -20.61 2.57
CA LYS A 85 0.03 -19.40 2.74
C LYS A 85 -0.43 -18.79 1.41
N SER A 86 0.49 -18.52 0.48
CA SER A 86 0.17 -17.95 -0.84
C SER A 86 -0.71 -18.87 -1.67
N SER A 87 -0.49 -20.19 -1.60
CA SER A 87 -1.34 -21.18 -2.27
C SER A 87 -2.77 -21.17 -1.73
N LEU A 88 -2.93 -21.04 -0.40
CA LEU A 88 -4.25 -20.97 0.23
C LEU A 88 -4.96 -19.65 -0.03
N VAL A 89 -4.27 -18.51 0.21
CA VAL A 89 -4.87 -17.19 0.15
C VAL A 89 -4.90 -16.67 -1.29
N ASN A 90 -3.76 -16.58 -1.97
CA ASN A 90 -3.69 -15.94 -3.29
C ASN A 90 -4.21 -16.86 -4.41
N ASP A 91 -3.69 -18.09 -4.51
CA ASP A 91 -3.97 -18.98 -5.65
C ASP A 91 -5.31 -19.71 -5.52
N THR A 92 -5.85 -19.86 -4.30
CA THR A 92 -7.16 -20.48 -4.09
C THR A 92 -8.22 -19.45 -3.77
N LEU A 93 -8.19 -18.82 -2.59
CA LEU A 93 -9.25 -17.93 -2.10
C LEU A 93 -9.44 -16.70 -2.99
N CYS A 94 -8.38 -15.93 -3.21
CA CYS A 94 -8.48 -14.67 -3.94
C CYS A 94 -8.94 -14.88 -5.38
N ARG A 95 -8.38 -15.86 -6.09
CA ARG A 95 -8.77 -16.17 -7.47
C ARG A 95 -10.21 -16.65 -7.54
N ALA A 96 -10.64 -17.54 -6.63
CA ALA A 96 -12.01 -18.01 -6.57
C ALA A 96 -13.02 -16.87 -6.34
N LEU A 97 -12.71 -15.94 -5.41
CA LEU A 97 -13.59 -14.82 -5.12
C LEU A 97 -13.57 -13.76 -6.24
N ARG A 98 -12.43 -13.51 -6.91
CA ARG A 98 -12.41 -12.63 -8.11
C ARG A 98 -13.23 -13.22 -9.25
N ASN A 99 -13.14 -14.51 -9.49
CA ASN A 99 -14.01 -15.20 -10.48
C ASN A 99 -15.48 -15.01 -10.14
N ARG A 100 -15.84 -15.12 -8.85
CA ARG A 100 -17.23 -15.00 -8.39
C ARG A 100 -17.77 -13.56 -8.45
N TYR A 101 -17.03 -12.58 -7.93
CA TYR A 101 -17.54 -11.21 -7.77
C TYR A 101 -17.26 -10.32 -8.98
N MET A 102 -16.19 -10.60 -9.73
CA MET A 102 -15.71 -9.73 -10.81
C MET A 102 -15.84 -10.40 -12.19
N GLY A 103 -16.28 -11.66 -12.25
CA GLY A 103 -16.36 -12.41 -13.51
C GLY A 103 -15.00 -12.68 -14.13
N ALA A 104 -13.93 -12.66 -13.34
CA ALA A 104 -12.59 -13.06 -13.78
C ALA A 104 -12.60 -14.55 -14.22
N ARG A 105 -11.60 -14.94 -15.00
CA ARG A 105 -11.44 -16.33 -15.46
C ARG A 105 -10.04 -16.82 -15.11
N GLU A 106 -9.69 -16.66 -13.82
CA GLU A 106 -8.40 -17.09 -13.31
C GLU A 106 -8.41 -18.59 -13.02
N GLU A 107 -7.29 -19.26 -13.25
CA GLU A 107 -7.08 -20.63 -12.83
C GLU A 107 -6.97 -20.69 -11.31
N VAL A 108 -7.77 -21.51 -10.67
CA VAL A 108 -7.88 -21.63 -9.21
C VAL A 108 -7.37 -23.01 -8.81
N LEU A 109 -6.58 -23.09 -7.74
CA LEU A 109 -6.19 -24.36 -7.15
C LEU A 109 -7.42 -25.12 -6.64
N PRO A 110 -7.41 -26.47 -6.66
CA PRO A 110 -8.57 -27.28 -6.30
C PRO A 110 -9.05 -27.01 -4.87
N PHE A 111 -10.36 -26.88 -4.70
CA PHE A 111 -11.05 -26.80 -3.41
C PHE A 111 -12.46 -27.41 -3.54
N GLU A 112 -13.10 -27.72 -2.43
CA GLU A 112 -14.44 -28.34 -2.47
C GLU A 112 -15.54 -27.29 -2.70
N ARG A 113 -15.61 -26.27 -1.84
CA ARG A 113 -16.63 -25.20 -1.92
C ARG A 113 -16.25 -23.96 -1.12
N ILE A 114 -16.96 -22.86 -1.39
CA ILE A 114 -16.93 -21.64 -0.56
C ILE A 114 -18.34 -21.45 0.02
N GLU A 115 -18.41 -21.36 1.34
CA GLU A 115 -19.64 -21.09 2.09
C GLU A 115 -19.71 -19.61 2.47
N ASN A 116 -20.93 -19.03 2.52
CA ASN A 116 -21.21 -17.66 2.93
C ASN A 116 -20.44 -16.59 2.10
N ALA A 117 -20.20 -16.84 0.83
CA ALA A 117 -19.53 -15.86 -0.03
C ALA A 117 -20.32 -14.57 -0.21
N ASP A 118 -21.63 -14.55 0.08
CA ASP A 118 -22.53 -13.38 0.04
C ASP A 118 -22.28 -12.39 1.18
N LEU A 119 -21.45 -12.70 2.18
CA LEU A 119 -21.00 -11.77 3.21
C LEU A 119 -20.23 -10.59 2.60
N PHE A 120 -19.52 -10.82 1.51
CA PHE A 120 -18.77 -9.79 0.80
C PHE A 120 -19.38 -9.50 -0.56
N ASP A 121 -19.26 -8.27 -1.02
CA ASP A 121 -19.67 -7.84 -2.36
C ASP A 121 -18.45 -7.62 -3.28
N LYS A 122 -17.27 -7.50 -2.70
CA LYS A 122 -16.03 -7.22 -3.41
C LYS A 122 -14.81 -7.80 -2.69
N ILE A 123 -13.83 -8.23 -3.47
CA ILE A 123 -12.48 -8.54 -2.99
C ILE A 123 -11.49 -7.55 -3.60
N LEU A 124 -10.57 -7.05 -2.79
CA LEU A 124 -9.46 -6.20 -3.19
C LEU A 124 -8.15 -6.82 -2.73
N THR A 125 -7.34 -7.23 -3.69
CA THR A 125 -5.98 -7.71 -3.41
C THR A 125 -4.97 -6.60 -3.61
N VAL A 126 -4.15 -6.36 -2.59
CA VAL A 126 -3.11 -5.33 -2.59
C VAL A 126 -1.75 -6.02 -2.45
N ASP A 127 -1.04 -6.12 -3.55
CA ASP A 127 0.26 -6.75 -3.67
C ASP A 127 1.35 -5.75 -4.05
N ALA A 128 2.61 -6.18 -3.98
CA ALA A 128 3.78 -5.38 -4.32
C ALA A 128 4.03 -5.22 -5.84
N SER A 129 3.12 -5.67 -6.70
CA SER A 129 3.29 -5.52 -8.16
C SER A 129 3.29 -4.04 -8.57
N PRO A 130 4.07 -3.66 -9.60
CA PRO A 130 4.16 -2.27 -10.06
C PRO A 130 2.79 -1.68 -10.43
N VAL A 131 2.53 -0.43 -10.05
CA VAL A 131 1.28 0.30 -10.34
C VAL A 131 1.21 0.89 -11.75
N GLY A 132 2.26 0.77 -12.53
CA GLY A 132 2.32 1.25 -13.92
C GLY A 132 3.51 0.68 -14.67
N ARG A 133 3.43 0.70 -16.00
CA ARG A 133 4.46 0.13 -16.88
C ARG A 133 5.22 1.19 -17.71
N THR A 134 4.78 2.44 -17.66
CA THR A 134 5.34 3.52 -18.48
C THR A 134 5.70 4.73 -17.63
N PRO A 135 6.67 5.57 -18.05
CA PRO A 135 7.04 6.82 -17.39
C PRO A 135 5.88 7.85 -17.27
N ARG A 136 4.82 7.68 -18.08
CA ARG A 136 3.61 8.53 -18.02
C ARG A 136 2.73 8.24 -16.82
N SER A 137 2.81 7.01 -16.30
CA SER A 137 2.15 6.64 -15.05
C SER A 137 2.94 7.23 -13.89
N ASN A 138 2.32 8.06 -13.08
CA ASN A 138 2.93 8.66 -11.90
C ASN A 138 1.96 8.63 -10.71
N VAL A 139 2.45 8.98 -9.53
CA VAL A 139 1.66 8.97 -8.28
C VAL A 139 0.39 9.80 -8.43
N ALA A 140 0.46 11.02 -8.98
CA ALA A 140 -0.71 11.89 -9.14
C ALA A 140 -1.78 11.28 -10.06
N THR A 141 -1.37 10.62 -11.15
CA THR A 141 -2.31 9.98 -12.07
C THR A 141 -2.96 8.75 -11.46
N PHE A 142 -2.17 7.91 -10.79
CA PHE A 142 -2.67 6.68 -10.19
C PHE A 142 -3.60 6.96 -9.01
N ALA A 143 -3.23 7.90 -8.12
CA ALA A 143 -4.05 8.30 -6.98
C ALA A 143 -5.29 9.13 -7.38
N GLY A 144 -5.48 9.43 -8.67
CA GLY A 144 -6.60 10.24 -9.14
C GLY A 144 -6.54 11.71 -8.72
N LEU A 145 -5.35 12.23 -8.42
CA LEU A 145 -5.11 13.63 -8.07
C LEU A 145 -4.96 14.50 -9.30
N TYR A 146 -4.42 13.96 -10.39
CA TYR A 146 -4.02 14.75 -11.55
C TYR A 146 -5.19 15.44 -12.27
N GLY A 147 -6.35 14.79 -12.36
CA GLY A 147 -7.57 15.40 -12.93
C GLY A 147 -7.96 16.69 -12.19
N PRO A 148 -8.27 16.61 -10.89
CA PRO A 148 -8.59 17.79 -10.08
C PRO A 148 -7.47 18.86 -10.08
N ILE A 149 -6.19 18.50 -10.08
CA ILE A 149 -5.08 19.46 -10.20
C ILE A 149 -5.19 20.25 -11.52
N ARG A 150 -5.42 19.59 -12.65
CA ARG A 150 -5.60 20.26 -13.94
C ARG A 150 -6.80 21.21 -13.95
N GLU A 151 -7.89 20.86 -13.29
CA GLU A 151 -9.06 21.72 -13.15
C GLU A 151 -8.74 22.98 -12.33
N VAL A 152 -7.94 22.85 -11.27
CA VAL A 152 -7.46 24.00 -10.49
C VAL A 152 -6.66 24.95 -11.38
N PHE A 153 -5.73 24.46 -12.20
CA PHE A 153 -4.97 25.31 -13.12
C PHE A 153 -5.85 25.97 -14.18
N ALA A 154 -6.80 25.25 -14.77
CA ALA A 154 -7.75 25.80 -15.72
C ALA A 154 -8.67 26.87 -15.12
N SER A 155 -8.87 26.84 -13.82
CA SER A 155 -9.67 27.84 -13.10
C SER A 155 -8.95 29.17 -12.83
N THR A 156 -7.62 29.23 -13.01
CA THR A 156 -6.81 30.43 -12.80
C THR A 156 -7.17 31.54 -13.78
N LEU A 157 -6.95 32.79 -13.39
CA LEU A 157 -7.25 33.96 -14.22
C LEU A 157 -6.50 33.88 -15.57
N THR A 158 -5.19 33.63 -15.52
CA THR A 158 -4.34 33.53 -16.72
C THR A 158 -4.80 32.44 -17.67
N ALA A 159 -5.22 31.28 -17.16
CA ALA A 159 -5.74 30.20 -17.98
C ALA A 159 -7.05 30.61 -18.69
N LYS A 160 -7.97 31.27 -17.95
CA LYS A 160 -9.25 31.75 -18.49
C LYS A 160 -9.03 32.82 -19.57
N GLU A 161 -8.15 33.78 -19.32
CA GLU A 161 -7.81 34.84 -20.30
C GLU A 161 -7.24 34.28 -21.59
N ARG A 162 -6.50 33.15 -21.51
CA ARG A 162 -5.90 32.47 -22.67
C ARG A 162 -6.81 31.39 -23.29
N GLY A 163 -7.99 31.15 -22.72
CA GLY A 163 -8.90 30.09 -23.16
C GLY A 163 -8.35 28.67 -22.94
N TYR A 164 -7.54 28.48 -21.91
CA TYR A 164 -6.95 27.19 -21.58
C TYR A 164 -7.89 26.36 -20.70
N ASP A 165 -8.29 25.20 -21.18
CA ASP A 165 -9.04 24.19 -20.44
C ASP A 165 -8.11 23.22 -19.69
N ALA A 166 -8.70 22.27 -18.96
CA ALA A 166 -7.94 21.25 -18.21
C ALA A 166 -7.07 20.35 -19.09
N ASN A 167 -7.36 20.23 -20.40
CA ASN A 167 -6.55 19.43 -21.32
C ASN A 167 -5.22 20.09 -21.62
N ARG A 168 -5.16 21.43 -21.58
CA ARG A 168 -3.91 22.18 -21.71
C ARG A 168 -2.87 21.76 -20.71
N PHE A 169 -3.29 21.39 -19.50
CA PHE A 169 -2.45 20.96 -18.38
C PHE A 169 -2.24 19.43 -18.35
N SER A 170 -2.47 18.73 -19.46
CA SER A 170 -2.24 17.30 -19.58
C SER A 170 -0.98 17.02 -20.38
N PHE A 171 -0.04 16.30 -19.79
CA PHE A 171 1.14 15.82 -20.52
C PHE A 171 0.83 14.68 -21.52
N ASN A 172 -0.39 14.16 -21.54
CA ASN A 172 -0.83 13.12 -22.48
C ASN A 172 -1.49 13.69 -23.75
N VAL A 173 -1.94 14.97 -23.73
CA VAL A 173 -2.69 15.60 -24.80
C VAL A 173 -1.84 16.63 -25.50
N LYS A 174 -1.96 16.72 -26.82
CA LYS A 174 -1.29 17.77 -27.62
C LYS A 174 -1.79 19.17 -27.22
N GLY A 175 -0.94 20.16 -27.44
CA GLY A 175 -1.25 21.58 -27.21
C GLY A 175 -0.55 22.14 -25.98
N GLY A 176 -0.54 21.45 -24.84
CA GLY A 176 0.14 21.93 -23.61
C GLY A 176 1.43 21.20 -23.29
N ARG A 177 1.60 20.00 -23.78
CA ARG A 177 2.79 19.18 -23.51
C ARG A 177 3.99 19.60 -24.37
N CYS A 178 5.17 19.23 -23.94
CA CYS A 178 6.37 19.27 -24.78
C CYS A 178 6.24 18.26 -25.93
N GLU A 179 6.25 18.71 -27.17
CA GLU A 179 6.10 17.80 -28.32
C GLU A 179 7.40 17.05 -28.63
N ALA A 180 8.58 17.52 -28.19
CA ALA A 180 9.84 16.82 -28.39
C ALA A 180 9.90 15.47 -27.65
N CYS A 181 9.46 15.43 -26.40
CA CYS A 181 9.36 14.18 -25.64
C CYS A 181 7.94 13.61 -25.55
N GLY A 182 6.96 14.24 -26.22
CA GLY A 182 5.56 13.81 -26.16
C GLY A 182 4.92 13.91 -24.77
N GLY A 183 5.50 14.70 -23.85
CA GLY A 183 5.06 14.86 -22.46
C GLY A 183 5.70 13.88 -21.48
N ASP A 184 6.64 13.05 -21.90
CA ASP A 184 7.32 12.08 -21.02
C ASP A 184 8.32 12.77 -20.08
N GLY A 185 8.82 13.96 -20.44
CA GLY A 185 9.90 14.66 -19.73
C GLY A 185 11.28 14.03 -19.97
N VAL A 186 11.31 12.84 -20.49
CA VAL A 186 12.52 12.06 -20.79
C VAL A 186 12.48 11.53 -22.22
N VAL A 187 13.65 11.24 -22.77
CA VAL A 187 13.82 10.58 -24.06
C VAL A 187 14.42 9.20 -23.81
N ARG A 188 13.84 8.19 -24.43
CA ARG A 188 14.33 6.82 -24.36
C ARG A 188 15.50 6.64 -25.32
N VAL A 189 16.64 6.25 -24.80
CA VAL A 189 17.80 5.82 -25.57
C VAL A 189 17.82 4.30 -25.57
N ALA A 190 17.49 3.70 -26.74
CA ALA A 190 17.48 2.24 -26.87
C ALA A 190 18.92 1.70 -26.89
N MET A 191 19.19 0.72 -26.05
CA MET A 191 20.49 0.04 -25.96
C MET A 191 20.35 -1.38 -26.52
N GLN A 192 21.26 -1.80 -27.42
CA GLN A 192 21.14 -3.11 -28.08
C GLN A 192 21.28 -4.32 -27.16
N PHE A 193 22.06 -4.21 -26.07
CA PHE A 193 22.36 -5.32 -25.15
C PHE A 193 22.16 -4.98 -23.67
N LEU A 194 21.70 -3.78 -23.36
CA LEU A 194 21.45 -3.28 -22.02
C LEU A 194 20.01 -2.79 -21.92
N PRO A 195 19.45 -2.67 -20.71
CA PRO A 195 18.16 -2.01 -20.52
C PRO A 195 18.20 -0.59 -21.08
N ASP A 196 17.06 -0.16 -21.62
CA ASP A 196 16.92 1.21 -22.16
C ASP A 196 17.23 2.25 -21.08
N VAL A 197 17.93 3.31 -21.48
CA VAL A 197 18.25 4.45 -20.61
C VAL A 197 17.30 5.59 -20.93
N TYR A 198 16.78 6.23 -19.89
CA TYR A 198 15.95 7.42 -19.98
C TYR A 198 16.75 8.65 -19.58
N VAL A 199 16.91 9.59 -20.51
CA VAL A 199 17.61 10.87 -20.26
C VAL A 199 16.61 12.02 -20.25
N PRO A 200 16.82 13.10 -19.46
CA PRO A 200 15.98 14.28 -19.51
C PRO A 200 15.86 14.82 -20.93
N CYS A 201 14.69 15.32 -21.29
CA CYS A 201 14.45 15.93 -22.61
C CYS A 201 15.20 17.27 -22.72
N ASP A 202 16.01 17.46 -23.76
CA ASP A 202 16.82 18.67 -23.98
C ASP A 202 15.97 19.93 -24.22
N VAL A 203 14.70 19.78 -24.61
CA VAL A 203 13.79 20.89 -24.91
C VAL A 203 13.04 21.35 -23.65
N CYS A 204 12.50 20.44 -22.84
CA CYS A 204 11.73 20.81 -21.65
C CYS A 204 12.45 20.50 -20.33
N HIS A 205 13.68 20.01 -20.37
CA HIS A 205 14.52 19.72 -19.19
C HIS A 205 13.81 18.91 -18.10
N GLY A 206 12.90 18.01 -18.50
CA GLY A 206 12.13 17.20 -17.56
C GLY A 206 10.75 17.76 -17.20
N GLU A 207 10.43 19.00 -17.54
CA GLU A 207 9.21 19.70 -17.14
C GLU A 207 7.92 19.17 -17.81
N ARG A 208 8.03 18.38 -18.91
CA ARG A 208 6.91 17.73 -19.61
C ARG A 208 6.00 18.65 -20.43
N PHE A 209 6.01 19.95 -20.23
CA PHE A 209 5.12 20.93 -20.84
C PHE A 209 5.87 21.94 -21.71
N ASN A 210 5.14 22.63 -22.57
CA ASN A 210 5.67 23.74 -23.31
C ASN A 210 5.68 25.02 -22.47
N ARG A 211 6.44 26.02 -22.90
CA ARG A 211 6.68 27.27 -22.17
C ARG A 211 5.38 28.01 -21.84
N GLU A 212 4.45 28.10 -22.78
CA GLU A 212 3.20 28.85 -22.59
C GLU A 212 2.30 28.22 -21.50
N THR A 213 2.33 26.89 -21.37
CA THR A 213 1.61 26.19 -20.29
C THR A 213 2.27 26.42 -18.94
N LEU A 214 3.61 26.48 -18.88
CA LEU A 214 4.38 26.72 -17.66
C LEU A 214 4.27 28.19 -17.15
N GLU A 215 3.85 29.13 -17.98
CA GLU A 215 3.57 30.51 -17.57
C GLU A 215 2.32 30.61 -16.67
N VAL A 216 1.40 29.63 -16.73
CA VAL A 216 0.22 29.62 -15.85
C VAL A 216 0.62 29.15 -14.46
N ARG A 217 0.30 29.95 -13.45
CA ARG A 217 0.68 29.66 -12.06
C ARG A 217 -0.52 29.63 -11.13
N TYR A 218 -0.50 28.68 -10.19
CA TYR A 218 -1.40 28.57 -9.06
C TYR A 218 -0.59 28.70 -7.77
N LYS A 219 -0.91 29.69 -6.92
CA LYS A 219 -0.12 30.04 -5.71
C LYS A 219 1.39 30.17 -5.98
N GLY A 220 1.75 30.76 -7.12
CA GLY A 220 3.15 30.95 -7.52
C GLY A 220 3.82 29.76 -8.20
N LEU A 221 3.20 28.58 -8.22
CA LEU A 221 3.75 27.34 -8.80
C LEU A 221 3.13 27.04 -10.17
N ASN A 222 3.94 26.62 -11.14
CA ASN A 222 3.46 26.06 -12.40
C ASN A 222 3.11 24.58 -12.26
N ILE A 223 2.51 23.96 -13.27
CA ILE A 223 2.06 22.56 -13.24
C ILE A 223 3.21 21.57 -13.06
N SER A 224 4.40 21.84 -13.59
CA SER A 224 5.58 21.00 -13.45
C SER A 224 6.16 21.08 -12.03
N GLU A 225 6.23 22.30 -11.47
CA GLU A 225 6.63 22.53 -10.09
C GLU A 225 5.68 21.82 -9.11
N VAL A 226 4.36 21.86 -9.36
CA VAL A 226 3.37 21.08 -8.57
C VAL A 226 3.61 19.57 -8.65
N LEU A 227 3.94 19.03 -9.83
CA LEU A 227 4.27 17.60 -9.95
C LEU A 227 5.58 17.24 -9.23
N SER A 228 6.45 18.20 -8.98
CA SER A 228 7.69 18.01 -8.22
C SER A 228 7.50 18.06 -6.70
N LEU A 229 6.36 18.57 -6.22
CA LEU A 229 6.04 18.55 -4.79
C LEU A 229 5.89 17.15 -4.26
N THR A 230 6.29 16.97 -3.00
CA THR A 230 5.93 15.79 -2.21
C THR A 230 4.44 15.79 -1.90
N VAL A 231 3.89 14.65 -1.51
CA VAL A 231 2.49 14.54 -1.05
C VAL A 231 2.22 15.47 0.13
N ALA A 232 3.17 15.57 1.08
CA ALA A 232 3.05 16.45 2.24
C ALA A 232 2.97 17.94 1.83
N GLU A 233 3.90 18.42 1.00
CA GLU A 233 3.90 19.80 0.48
C GLU A 233 2.64 20.11 -0.36
N ALA A 234 2.23 19.17 -1.20
CA ALA A 234 1.00 19.31 -1.99
C ALA A 234 -0.25 19.41 -1.12
N SER A 235 -0.27 18.74 0.04
CA SER A 235 -1.37 18.86 1.02
C SER A 235 -1.55 20.28 1.53
N GLU A 236 -0.46 21.01 1.75
CA GLU A 236 -0.49 22.43 2.16
C GLU A 236 -0.96 23.33 1.01
N VAL A 237 -0.41 23.10 -0.20
CA VAL A 237 -0.77 23.90 -1.39
C VAL A 237 -2.27 23.75 -1.71
N PHE A 238 -2.81 22.55 -1.62
CA PHE A 238 -4.21 22.23 -1.96
C PHE A 238 -5.15 22.14 -0.75
N ALA A 239 -4.78 22.70 0.40
CA ALA A 239 -5.58 22.65 1.65
C ALA A 239 -7.04 23.14 1.46
N ASN A 240 -7.28 24.07 0.55
CA ASN A 240 -8.60 24.64 0.25
C ASN A 240 -9.39 23.84 -0.82
N HIS A 241 -8.86 22.71 -1.31
CA HIS A 241 -9.54 21.86 -2.28
C HIS A 241 -9.94 20.51 -1.63
N PRO A 242 -11.18 20.34 -1.13
CA PRO A 242 -11.57 19.18 -0.31
C PRO A 242 -11.28 17.83 -0.96
N ALA A 243 -11.52 17.69 -2.28
CA ALA A 243 -11.28 16.46 -3.01
C ALA A 243 -9.79 16.08 -3.09
N LEU A 244 -8.91 17.07 -3.29
CA LEU A 244 -7.46 16.87 -3.29
C LEU A 244 -6.96 16.61 -1.87
N LYS A 245 -7.37 17.44 -0.90
CA LYS A 245 -6.98 17.32 0.51
C LYS A 245 -7.25 15.91 1.05
N ARG A 246 -8.46 15.37 0.81
CA ARG A 246 -8.82 14.02 1.27
C ARG A 246 -7.89 12.94 0.71
N ARG A 247 -7.57 12.99 -0.60
CA ARG A 247 -6.72 11.99 -1.25
C ARG A 247 -5.25 12.12 -0.82
N LEU A 248 -4.75 13.34 -0.67
CA LEU A 248 -3.40 13.61 -0.18
C LEU A 248 -3.23 13.14 1.27
N ALA A 249 -4.22 13.39 2.12
CA ALA A 249 -4.22 12.89 3.51
C ALA A 249 -4.14 11.35 3.57
N LEU A 250 -4.90 10.64 2.72
CA LEU A 250 -4.83 9.17 2.66
C LEU A 250 -3.44 8.66 2.22
N LEU A 251 -2.77 9.35 1.29
CA LEU A 251 -1.40 9.01 0.89
C LEU A 251 -0.41 9.22 2.04
N ASP A 252 -0.57 10.29 2.81
CA ASP A 252 0.29 10.55 3.97
C ASP A 252 0.02 9.54 5.11
N GLU A 253 -1.23 9.20 5.36
CA GLU A 253 -1.64 8.19 6.36
C GLU A 253 -1.03 6.80 6.10
N VAL A 254 -0.84 6.41 4.84
CA VAL A 254 -0.14 5.16 4.49
C VAL A 254 1.39 5.31 4.44
N GLY A 255 1.94 6.45 4.89
CA GLY A 255 3.38 6.69 4.94
C GLY A 255 4.02 7.04 3.59
N LEU A 256 3.26 7.65 2.66
CA LEU A 256 3.74 8.10 1.36
C LEU A 256 3.92 9.63 1.28
N GLY A 257 3.96 10.33 2.42
CA GLY A 257 4.07 11.78 2.49
C GLY A 257 5.31 12.37 1.80
N TYR A 258 6.40 11.60 1.75
CA TYR A 258 7.68 12.00 1.15
C TYR A 258 7.76 11.80 -0.37
N ILE A 259 6.83 11.07 -0.98
CA ILE A 259 6.86 10.75 -2.41
C ILE A 259 6.39 11.96 -3.22
N ARG A 260 7.07 12.23 -4.34
CA ARG A 260 6.69 13.33 -5.24
C ARG A 260 5.48 12.93 -6.11
N LEU A 261 4.56 13.88 -6.35
CA LEU A 261 3.36 13.66 -7.16
C LEU A 261 3.68 13.18 -8.58
N GLY A 262 4.71 13.73 -9.21
CA GLY A 262 5.16 13.38 -10.56
C GLY A 262 6.11 12.20 -10.61
N GLN A 263 6.44 11.55 -9.48
CA GLN A 263 7.32 10.38 -9.47
C GLN A 263 6.75 9.27 -10.33
N SER A 264 7.60 8.74 -11.21
CA SER A 264 7.21 7.68 -12.15
C SER A 264 6.81 6.41 -11.41
N ALA A 265 5.68 5.82 -11.75
CA ALA A 265 5.18 4.62 -11.09
C ALA A 265 6.15 3.41 -11.15
N PRO A 266 6.87 3.16 -12.26
CA PRO A 266 7.90 2.12 -12.30
C PRO A 266 9.11 2.35 -11.37
N SER A 267 9.34 3.57 -10.88
CA SER A 267 10.43 3.86 -9.94
C SER A 267 10.07 3.64 -8.47
N LEU A 268 8.81 3.32 -8.20
CA LEU A 268 8.34 3.00 -6.86
C LEU A 268 8.83 1.61 -6.44
N SER A 269 9.23 1.49 -5.19
CA SER A 269 9.47 0.18 -4.59
C SER A 269 8.18 -0.65 -4.51
N GLY A 270 8.29 -1.97 -4.32
CA GLY A 270 7.12 -2.84 -4.16
C GLY A 270 6.19 -2.37 -3.03
N GLY A 271 6.76 -2.03 -1.87
CA GLY A 271 5.98 -1.53 -0.73
C GLY A 271 5.33 -0.16 -0.98
N GLU A 272 5.99 0.77 -1.69
CA GLU A 272 5.40 2.04 -2.10
C GLU A 272 4.24 1.84 -3.07
N SER A 273 4.41 0.94 -4.05
CA SER A 273 3.36 0.56 -5.00
C SER A 273 2.14 -0.03 -4.29
N GLN A 274 2.36 -0.90 -3.32
CA GLN A 274 1.33 -1.53 -2.51
C GLN A 274 0.54 -0.49 -1.71
N ARG A 275 1.23 0.40 -0.99
CA ARG A 275 0.59 1.47 -0.21
C ARG A 275 -0.15 2.48 -1.10
N LEU A 276 0.38 2.78 -2.27
CA LEU A 276 -0.30 3.65 -3.25
C LEU A 276 -1.61 3.02 -3.74
N LYS A 277 -1.62 1.70 -4.02
CA LYS A 277 -2.85 0.95 -4.33
C LYS A 277 -3.84 1.03 -3.18
N LEU A 278 -3.39 0.78 -1.95
CA LEU A 278 -4.23 0.83 -0.76
C LEU A 278 -4.86 2.22 -0.58
N ALA A 279 -4.07 3.30 -0.61
CA ALA A 279 -4.59 4.66 -0.49
C ALA A 279 -5.60 5.01 -1.58
N THR A 280 -5.38 4.53 -2.81
CA THR A 280 -6.30 4.77 -3.93
C THR A 280 -7.64 4.06 -3.73
N GLU A 281 -7.64 2.84 -3.21
CA GLU A 281 -8.87 2.11 -2.89
C GLU A 281 -9.60 2.72 -1.69
N LEU A 282 -8.88 3.17 -0.66
CA LEU A 282 -9.44 3.91 0.47
C LEU A 282 -10.15 5.22 0.08
N ALA A 283 -9.69 5.85 -1.00
CA ALA A 283 -10.32 7.06 -1.51
C ALA A 283 -11.69 6.81 -2.17
N ARG A 284 -12.02 5.55 -2.50
CA ARG A 284 -13.30 5.16 -3.11
C ARG A 284 -14.39 4.99 -2.05
N PRO A 285 -15.65 5.20 -2.40
CA PRO A 285 -16.76 4.83 -1.52
C PRO A 285 -16.70 3.34 -1.17
N SER A 286 -16.85 3.01 0.10
CA SER A 286 -16.92 1.62 0.58
C SER A 286 -18.35 1.27 0.96
N THR A 287 -18.77 0.04 0.66
CA THR A 287 -20.05 -0.54 1.10
C THR A 287 -19.97 -1.08 2.52
N GLY A 288 -18.77 -1.16 3.12
CA GLY A 288 -18.55 -1.83 4.40
C GLY A 288 -18.55 -3.35 4.31
N ARG A 289 -18.58 -3.92 3.09
CA ARG A 289 -18.61 -5.39 2.87
C ARG A 289 -17.49 -5.85 1.94
N THR A 290 -16.38 -5.13 1.92
CA THR A 290 -15.22 -5.47 1.09
C THR A 290 -14.24 -6.33 1.88
N LEU A 291 -13.76 -7.41 1.27
CA LEU A 291 -12.63 -8.19 1.76
C LEU A 291 -11.34 -7.61 1.18
N PHE A 292 -10.53 -6.97 2.02
CA PHE A 292 -9.18 -6.53 1.67
C PHE A 292 -8.18 -7.66 1.97
N VAL A 293 -7.38 -8.03 0.98
CA VAL A 293 -6.31 -9.02 1.14
C VAL A 293 -4.98 -8.37 0.81
N LEU A 294 -4.08 -8.35 1.79
CA LEU A 294 -2.74 -7.77 1.66
C LEU A 294 -1.70 -8.87 1.87
N ASP A 295 -0.72 -8.91 0.98
CA ASP A 295 0.39 -9.87 1.03
C ASP A 295 1.64 -9.15 1.48
N GLU A 296 2.15 -9.50 2.66
CA GLU A 296 3.35 -8.95 3.32
C GLU A 296 3.43 -7.40 3.28
N PRO A 297 2.37 -6.67 3.73
CA PRO A 297 2.29 -5.22 3.55
C PRO A 297 3.35 -4.43 4.34
N THR A 298 4.06 -5.06 5.27
CA THR A 298 5.07 -4.39 6.10
C THR A 298 6.50 -4.57 5.63
N VAL A 299 6.72 -5.35 4.55
CA VAL A 299 8.06 -5.58 4.01
C VAL A 299 8.73 -4.26 3.62
N GLY A 300 9.94 -4.05 4.16
CA GLY A 300 10.75 -2.85 3.90
C GLY A 300 10.28 -1.58 4.61
N LEU A 301 9.31 -1.67 5.54
CA LEU A 301 8.84 -0.54 6.33
C LEU A 301 9.66 -0.34 7.60
N HIS A 302 9.87 0.94 7.94
CA HIS A 302 10.30 1.30 9.28
C HIS A 302 9.15 1.07 10.28
N PRO A 303 9.42 0.67 11.55
CA PRO A 303 8.38 0.45 12.57
C PRO A 303 7.33 1.56 12.69
N ALA A 304 7.72 2.83 12.57
CA ALA A 304 6.80 3.96 12.59
C ALA A 304 5.78 3.95 11.42
N ASP A 305 6.19 3.47 10.25
CA ASP A 305 5.30 3.37 9.09
C ASP A 305 4.40 2.14 9.19
N VAL A 306 4.88 1.06 9.83
CA VAL A 306 4.04 -0.10 10.19
C VAL A 306 2.91 0.35 11.11
N ALA A 307 3.19 1.14 12.15
CA ALA A 307 2.17 1.67 13.06
C ALA A 307 1.10 2.50 12.33
N LYS A 308 1.50 3.37 11.39
CA LYS A 308 0.57 4.14 10.55
C LYS A 308 -0.29 3.23 9.67
N LEU A 309 0.34 2.22 9.05
CA LEU A 309 -0.36 1.26 8.20
C LEU A 309 -1.40 0.47 9.00
N LEU A 310 -1.04 -0.05 10.18
CA LEU A 310 -1.96 -0.78 11.05
C LEU A 310 -3.17 0.07 11.44
N LYS A 311 -2.94 1.32 11.84
CA LYS A 311 -4.03 2.27 12.13
C LYS A 311 -4.95 2.50 10.93
N THR A 312 -4.38 2.58 9.74
CA THR A 312 -5.16 2.74 8.50
C THR A 312 -5.99 1.50 8.18
N LEU A 313 -5.42 0.31 8.34
CA LEU A 313 -6.12 -0.96 8.15
C LEU A 313 -7.21 -1.17 9.20
N ASP A 314 -6.97 -0.76 10.43
CA ASP A 314 -7.95 -0.82 11.53
C ASP A 314 -9.20 0.03 11.23
N ARG A 315 -9.01 1.24 10.71
CA ARG A 315 -10.11 2.11 10.26
C ARG A 315 -10.96 1.47 9.15
N LEU A 316 -10.37 0.63 8.29
CA LEU A 316 -11.14 -0.16 7.30
C LEU A 316 -12.08 -1.13 8.00
N VAL A 317 -11.58 -1.80 9.03
CA VAL A 317 -12.37 -2.75 9.81
C VAL A 317 -13.47 -2.02 10.58
N GLU A 318 -13.17 -0.87 11.19
CA GLU A 318 -14.16 -0.01 11.84
C GLU A 318 -15.27 0.46 10.89
N ALA A 319 -14.95 0.63 9.60
CA ALA A 319 -15.91 0.96 8.54
C ALA A 319 -16.71 -0.28 8.05
N GLY A 320 -16.63 -1.42 8.73
CA GLY A 320 -17.37 -2.65 8.45
C GLY A 320 -16.70 -3.63 7.50
N ASN A 321 -15.56 -3.28 6.93
CA ASN A 321 -14.84 -4.17 6.02
C ASN A 321 -14.08 -5.27 6.78
N THR A 322 -13.63 -6.28 6.05
CA THR A 322 -12.74 -7.33 6.57
C THR A 322 -11.36 -7.16 5.97
N VAL A 323 -10.34 -7.24 6.81
CA VAL A 323 -8.94 -7.17 6.39
C VAL A 323 -8.29 -8.53 6.65
N LEU A 324 -7.74 -9.14 5.62
CA LEU A 324 -6.92 -10.34 5.68
C LEU A 324 -5.49 -9.98 5.30
N VAL A 325 -4.54 -10.18 6.20
CA VAL A 325 -3.12 -10.00 5.90
C VAL A 325 -2.38 -11.34 5.91
N VAL A 326 -1.51 -11.56 4.94
CA VAL A 326 -0.50 -12.61 5.01
C VAL A 326 0.76 -11.96 5.54
N GLU A 327 1.22 -12.36 6.72
CA GLU A 327 2.30 -11.65 7.42
C GLU A 327 3.20 -12.56 8.25
N HIS A 328 4.42 -12.07 8.45
CA HIS A 328 5.46 -12.70 9.24
C HIS A 328 5.90 -11.83 10.44
N ASP A 329 5.59 -10.53 10.43
CA ASP A 329 5.94 -9.62 11.53
C ASP A 329 5.08 -9.94 12.76
N PRO A 330 5.67 -10.38 13.89
CA PRO A 330 4.90 -10.77 15.08
C PRO A 330 4.04 -9.62 15.64
N ARG A 331 4.44 -8.37 15.41
CA ARG A 331 3.68 -7.19 15.87
C ARG A 331 2.39 -7.00 15.10
N VAL A 332 2.40 -7.24 13.79
CA VAL A 332 1.19 -7.23 12.95
C VAL A 332 0.27 -8.39 13.33
N ILE A 333 0.86 -9.57 13.58
CA ILE A 333 0.12 -10.74 14.00
C ILE A 333 -0.52 -10.50 15.39
N ALA A 334 0.22 -9.91 16.33
CA ALA A 334 -0.29 -9.53 17.64
C ALA A 334 -1.41 -8.48 17.57
N PHE A 335 -1.41 -7.60 16.57
CA PHE A 335 -2.46 -6.60 16.36
C PHE A 335 -3.78 -7.20 15.85
N ALA A 336 -3.76 -8.35 15.19
CA ALA A 336 -4.94 -8.97 14.57
C ALA A 336 -6.03 -9.37 15.57
N ASP A 337 -7.30 -9.36 15.14
CA ASP A 337 -8.41 -9.90 15.93
C ASP A 337 -8.40 -11.43 15.94
N ARG A 338 -7.92 -12.04 14.83
CA ARG A 338 -7.82 -13.49 14.66
C ARG A 338 -6.57 -13.84 13.85
N VAL A 339 -5.92 -14.91 14.25
CA VAL A 339 -4.74 -15.47 13.62
C VAL A 339 -5.05 -16.87 13.09
N VAL A 340 -4.55 -17.18 11.91
CA VAL A 340 -4.54 -18.51 11.33
C VAL A 340 -3.10 -18.84 10.97
N GLU A 341 -2.53 -19.85 11.60
CA GLU A 341 -1.16 -20.27 11.37
C GLU A 341 -1.10 -21.56 10.53
N LEU A 342 -0.36 -21.50 9.42
CA LEU A 342 -0.06 -22.64 8.58
C LEU A 342 1.31 -23.22 8.93
N GLY A 343 1.40 -24.54 8.90
CA GLY A 343 2.63 -25.25 9.22
C GLY A 343 2.45 -26.76 9.19
N PRO A 344 3.21 -27.48 10.05
CA PRO A 344 4.21 -26.95 11.00
C PRO A 344 5.50 -26.46 10.34
N GLU A 345 5.82 -26.98 9.12
CA GLU A 345 7.03 -26.68 8.38
C GLU A 345 6.70 -26.22 6.95
N GLY A 346 7.72 -25.97 6.13
CA GLY A 346 7.57 -25.70 4.70
C GLY A 346 7.51 -26.96 3.84
N GLY A 347 7.07 -26.82 2.58
CA GLY A 347 7.04 -27.92 1.62
C GLY A 347 6.05 -29.02 1.99
N ALA A 348 6.44 -30.27 1.78
CA ALA A 348 5.57 -31.46 1.98
C ALA A 348 5.13 -31.66 3.46
N ALA A 349 5.91 -31.18 4.42
CA ALA A 349 5.57 -31.26 5.84
C ALA A 349 4.63 -30.11 6.29
N GLY A 350 4.40 -29.12 5.43
CA GLY A 350 3.47 -27.99 5.66
C GLY A 350 2.05 -28.28 5.17
N GLY A 351 1.36 -27.22 4.81
CA GLY A 351 0.05 -27.30 4.15
C GLY A 351 -1.11 -27.65 5.07
N ARG A 352 -0.99 -27.41 6.37
CA ARG A 352 -2.05 -27.61 7.38
C ARG A 352 -2.22 -26.36 8.24
N ILE A 353 -3.41 -26.11 8.76
CA ILE A 353 -3.61 -25.16 9.83
C ILE A 353 -3.17 -25.82 11.14
N VAL A 354 -2.19 -25.20 11.82
CA VAL A 354 -1.62 -25.71 13.08
C VAL A 354 -2.16 -24.95 14.29
N ALA A 355 -2.60 -23.69 14.09
CA ALA A 355 -3.32 -22.92 15.10
C ALA A 355 -4.33 -21.97 14.44
N GLU A 356 -5.43 -21.71 15.17
CA GLU A 356 -6.44 -20.73 14.80
C GLU A 356 -7.07 -20.17 16.09
N GLY A 357 -7.06 -18.84 16.26
CA GLY A 357 -7.59 -18.19 17.47
C GLY A 357 -7.25 -16.71 17.52
N THR A 358 -7.42 -16.11 18.70
CA THR A 358 -6.86 -14.77 18.98
C THR A 358 -5.32 -14.87 19.08
N PRO A 359 -4.58 -13.76 18.92
CA PRO A 359 -3.13 -13.77 19.15
C PRO A 359 -2.73 -14.38 20.49
N GLU A 360 -3.50 -14.13 21.55
CA GLU A 360 -3.27 -14.67 22.89
C GLU A 360 -3.48 -16.19 22.96
N GLU A 361 -4.51 -16.71 22.28
CA GLU A 361 -4.77 -18.16 22.18
C GLU A 361 -3.67 -18.87 21.40
N VAL A 362 -3.18 -18.29 20.29
CA VAL A 362 -2.07 -18.84 19.51
C VAL A 362 -0.77 -18.78 20.31
N ALA A 363 -0.51 -17.68 21.02
CA ALA A 363 0.66 -17.53 21.89
C ALA A 363 0.69 -18.57 23.02
N ALA A 364 -0.46 -19.01 23.52
CA ALA A 364 -0.55 -20.05 24.54
C ALA A 364 -0.23 -21.46 24.02
N GLY A 365 -0.26 -21.64 22.69
CA GLY A 365 0.03 -22.93 22.04
C GLY A 365 1.52 -23.24 21.90
N ASP A 366 1.81 -24.31 21.15
CA ASP A 366 3.17 -24.78 20.86
C ASP A 366 3.42 -24.81 19.34
N THR A 367 3.22 -23.65 18.70
CA THR A 367 3.42 -23.48 17.26
C THR A 367 4.66 -22.63 16.96
N PRO A 368 5.19 -22.63 15.73
CA PRO A 368 6.36 -21.84 15.38
C PRO A 368 6.24 -20.33 15.70
N SER A 369 5.04 -19.74 15.59
CA SER A 369 4.83 -18.33 15.91
C SER A 369 4.61 -18.04 17.40
N ALA A 370 4.22 -19.03 18.20
CA ALA A 370 3.85 -18.85 19.61
C ALA A 370 4.94 -18.21 20.50
N PRO A 371 6.24 -18.58 20.41
CA PRO A 371 7.28 -17.95 21.21
C PRO A 371 7.40 -16.44 20.96
N TYR A 372 7.36 -16.02 19.69
CA TYR A 372 7.47 -14.61 19.29
C TYR A 372 6.26 -13.79 19.70
N LEU A 373 5.05 -14.37 19.59
CA LEU A 373 3.83 -13.71 20.06
C LEU A 373 3.82 -13.56 21.57
N ARG A 374 4.32 -14.55 22.32
CA ARG A 374 4.46 -14.44 23.79
C ARG A 374 5.37 -13.30 24.23
N GLU A 375 6.45 -13.08 23.49
CA GLU A 375 7.38 -11.98 23.74
C GLU A 375 6.68 -10.63 23.53
N ILE A 376 6.11 -10.40 22.35
CA ILE A 376 5.42 -9.15 21.99
C ILE A 376 4.24 -8.88 22.97
N LEU A 377 3.39 -9.86 23.23
CA LEU A 377 2.22 -9.67 24.10
C LEU A 377 2.57 -9.48 25.60
N LYS A 378 3.82 -9.75 26.01
CA LYS A 378 4.31 -9.45 27.37
C LYS A 378 4.93 -8.06 27.49
N GLU A 379 5.57 -7.58 26.42
CA GLU A 379 6.18 -6.25 26.36
C GLU A 379 5.12 -5.14 26.25
N GLU A 380 3.95 -5.50 25.79
CA GLU A 380 2.77 -4.63 25.74
C GLU A 380 1.97 -4.69 27.06
#